data_d011519c08cc8937638a0ea1ade31eb9
#
_entry.id   d011519c08cc8937638a0ea1ade31eb9
#
_cell.length_a   1.000
_cell.length_b   1.000
_cell.length_c   1.000
_cell.angle_alpha   90.00
_cell.angle_beta   90.00
_cell.angle_gamma   90.00
#
_symmetry.space_group_name_H-M   'P 1'
#
loop_
_entity.id
_entity.type
_entity.pdbx_description
1 polymer ?
#
loop_
_entity_poly.entity_id
_entity_poly.type
_entity_poly.pdbx_seq_one_letter_code
_entity_poly.pdbx_strand_id
1 'polypeptide(L)'
;SGLAKQLGISRHEAQEYVNRYFKRYTGVEAYMNNIRDRARKLGFVETIFGRRLYLPEINNRNAHRRQYAERSAINAPMQGTAADIIKIAMISMHNWLSSNNIPAKIIMQVHDELVLEVAATSIDIVHEKIDHLMSSAATLDVPLIVDVGVGKNWDEAH
;
A
#
# COMPACT_ATOMS: atom_id res chain seq x y z
N SER A 1 -0.33 24.01 -9.80
CA SER A 1 -0.08 22.65 -9.27
C SER A 1 -1.39 22.01 -8.86
N GLY A 2 -1.47 20.67 -8.86
CA GLY A 2 -2.65 19.94 -8.39
C GLY A 2 -3.06 20.35 -6.99
N LEU A 3 -2.09 20.49 -6.09
CA LEU A 3 -2.30 20.91 -4.69
C LEU A 3 -2.97 22.29 -4.59
N ALA A 4 -2.51 23.27 -5.35
CA ALA A 4 -3.10 24.61 -5.35
C ALA A 4 -4.58 24.58 -5.74
N LYS A 5 -4.93 23.78 -6.77
CA LYS A 5 -6.31 23.60 -7.21
C LYS A 5 -7.17 22.88 -6.17
N GLN A 6 -6.63 21.85 -5.54
CA GLN A 6 -7.33 21.03 -4.54
C GLN A 6 -7.63 21.80 -3.27
N LEU A 7 -6.70 22.65 -2.83
CA LEU A 7 -6.84 23.46 -1.61
C LEU A 7 -7.47 24.85 -1.85
N GLY A 8 -7.72 25.24 -3.11
CA GLY A 8 -8.25 26.57 -3.43
C GLY A 8 -7.31 27.73 -3.11
N ILE A 9 -5.99 27.49 -3.09
CA ILE A 9 -4.95 28.48 -2.75
C ILE A 9 -4.11 28.85 -3.96
N SER A 10 -3.30 29.92 -3.84
CA SER A 10 -2.37 30.31 -4.88
C SER A 10 -1.25 29.27 -5.10
N ARG A 11 -0.61 29.31 -6.28
CA ARG A 11 0.54 28.43 -6.56
C ARG A 11 1.72 28.72 -5.63
N HIS A 12 1.89 29.96 -5.22
CA HIS A 12 2.95 30.37 -4.31
C HIS A 12 2.75 29.77 -2.92
N GLU A 13 1.56 29.92 -2.35
CA GLU A 13 1.19 29.31 -1.06
C GLU A 13 1.32 27.77 -1.09
N ALA A 14 0.85 27.14 -2.17
CA ALA A 14 1.01 25.69 -2.33
C ALA A 14 2.50 25.27 -2.34
N GLN A 15 3.37 26.08 -2.96
CA GLN A 15 4.82 25.82 -2.95
C GLN A 15 5.43 25.99 -1.57
N GLU A 16 5.00 26.99 -0.82
CA GLU A 16 5.45 27.20 0.57
C GLU A 16 5.03 26.04 1.49
N TYR A 17 3.81 25.49 1.30
CA TYR A 17 3.38 24.27 2.00
C TYR A 17 4.29 23.09 1.70
N VAL A 18 4.60 22.85 0.42
CA VAL A 18 5.51 21.78 0.00
C VAL A 18 6.90 21.97 0.60
N ASN A 19 7.44 23.18 0.57
CA ASN A 19 8.75 23.48 1.12
C ASN A 19 8.80 23.25 2.64
N ARG A 20 7.75 23.67 3.38
CA ARG A 20 7.63 23.43 4.83
C ARG A 20 7.51 21.94 5.14
N TYR A 21 6.75 21.19 4.34
CA TYR A 21 6.61 19.76 4.48
C TYR A 21 7.97 19.04 4.36
N PHE A 22 8.72 19.30 3.30
CA PHE A 22 10.02 18.67 3.11
C PHE A 22 11.08 19.14 4.12
N LYS A 23 11.00 20.39 4.57
CA LYS A 23 11.85 20.88 5.66
C LYS A 23 11.57 20.13 6.98
N ARG A 24 10.34 19.74 7.21
CA ARG A 24 9.94 18.94 8.40
C ARG A 24 10.24 17.47 8.24
N TYR A 25 10.04 16.93 7.05
CA TYR A 25 10.18 15.51 6.72
C TYR A 25 11.30 15.28 5.69
N THR A 26 12.51 15.56 6.09
CA THR A 26 13.71 15.49 5.21
C THR A 26 13.95 14.07 4.68
N GLY A 27 13.61 13.02 5.44
CA GLY A 27 13.70 11.64 5.02
C GLY A 27 12.80 11.30 3.82
N VAL A 28 11.63 11.95 3.73
CA VAL A 28 10.71 11.77 2.58
C VAL A 28 11.34 12.34 1.31
N GLU A 29 11.92 13.54 1.38
CA GLU A 29 12.59 14.14 0.23
C GLU A 29 13.81 13.33 -0.21
N ALA A 30 14.62 12.88 0.75
CA ALA A 30 15.76 12.00 0.50
C ALA A 30 15.34 10.68 -0.17
N TYR A 31 14.28 10.05 0.32
CA TYR A 31 13.70 8.85 -0.30
C TYR A 31 13.31 9.11 -1.76
N MET A 32 12.53 10.17 -2.02
CA MET A 32 12.06 10.50 -3.37
C MET A 32 13.21 10.74 -4.35
N ASN A 33 14.29 11.38 -3.91
CA ASN A 33 15.46 11.62 -4.74
C ASN A 33 16.26 10.33 -4.98
N ASN A 34 16.51 9.56 -3.93
CA ASN A 34 17.26 8.30 -4.01
C ASN A 34 16.55 7.28 -4.90
N ILE A 35 15.23 7.16 -4.80
CA ILE A 35 14.48 6.19 -5.62
C ILE A 35 14.48 6.58 -7.10
N ARG A 36 14.40 7.88 -7.43
CA ARG A 36 14.53 8.36 -8.81
C ARG A 36 15.92 8.05 -9.38
N ASP A 37 16.96 8.29 -8.61
CA ASP A 37 18.36 8.08 -9.05
C ASP A 37 18.65 6.58 -9.24
N ARG A 38 18.15 5.73 -8.34
CA ARG A 38 18.21 4.28 -8.51
C ARG A 38 17.45 3.83 -9.77
N ALA A 39 16.23 4.33 -9.96
CA ALA A 39 15.43 4.01 -11.14
C ALA A 39 16.11 4.40 -12.45
N ARG A 40 16.76 5.57 -12.50
CA ARG A 40 17.53 6.02 -13.67
C ARG A 40 18.71 5.11 -13.98
N LYS A 41 19.38 4.58 -12.95
CA LYS A 41 20.55 3.69 -13.09
C LYS A 41 20.15 2.27 -13.46
N LEU A 42 19.09 1.74 -12.84
CA LEU A 42 18.71 0.33 -12.93
C LEU A 42 17.62 0.06 -13.97
N GLY A 43 16.83 1.08 -14.34
CA GLY A 43 15.68 0.94 -15.23
C GLY A 43 14.43 0.36 -14.56
N PHE A 44 14.46 0.11 -13.25
CA PHE A 44 13.35 -0.42 -12.47
C PHE A 44 13.40 0.04 -11.02
N VAL A 45 12.29 -0.16 -10.32
CA VAL A 45 12.16 -0.07 -8.85
C VAL A 45 11.60 -1.37 -8.30
N GLU A 46 11.76 -1.60 -7.00
CA GLU A 46 11.38 -2.85 -6.33
C GLU A 46 10.53 -2.57 -5.10
N THR A 47 9.62 -3.50 -4.79
CA THR A 47 8.97 -3.60 -3.48
C THR A 47 9.98 -4.09 -2.43
N ILE A 48 9.63 -4.05 -1.14
CA ILE A 48 10.47 -4.63 -0.08
C ILE A 48 10.66 -6.15 -0.25
N PHE A 49 9.78 -6.82 -1.00
CA PHE A 49 9.86 -8.24 -1.31
C PHE A 49 10.57 -8.54 -2.64
N GLY A 50 11.14 -7.52 -3.30
CA GLY A 50 11.94 -7.69 -4.53
C GLY A 50 11.12 -7.78 -5.82
N ARG A 51 9.81 -7.58 -5.79
CA ARG A 51 9.01 -7.51 -7.02
C ARG A 51 9.29 -6.22 -7.78
N ARG A 52 9.59 -6.34 -9.06
CA ARG A 52 10.09 -5.24 -9.90
C ARG A 52 9.01 -4.60 -10.74
N LEU A 53 9.07 -3.26 -10.85
CA LEU A 53 8.42 -2.48 -11.88
C LEU A 53 9.48 -1.87 -12.79
N TYR A 54 9.48 -2.27 -14.06
CA TYR A 54 10.38 -1.71 -15.07
C TYR A 54 9.84 -0.35 -15.57
N LEU A 55 10.76 0.59 -15.75
CA LEU A 55 10.48 1.98 -16.09
C LEU A 55 11.24 2.41 -17.36
N PRO A 56 10.87 1.91 -18.55
CA PRO A 56 11.61 2.18 -19.80
C PRO A 56 11.68 3.68 -20.13
N GLU A 57 10.72 4.47 -19.67
CA GLU A 57 10.63 5.90 -19.93
C GLU A 57 11.38 6.77 -18.90
N ILE A 58 12.07 6.18 -17.92
CA ILE A 58 12.71 6.93 -16.82
C ILE A 58 13.80 7.90 -17.29
N ASN A 59 14.47 7.58 -18.40
CA ASN A 59 15.49 8.40 -19.03
C ASN A 59 15.03 9.02 -20.37
N ASN A 60 13.74 9.07 -20.64
CA ASN A 60 13.20 9.58 -21.88
C ASN A 60 13.53 11.09 -22.05
N ARG A 61 13.90 11.51 -23.28
CA ARG A 61 14.17 12.91 -23.61
C ARG A 61 12.94 13.80 -23.48
N ASN A 62 11.74 13.23 -23.73
CA ASN A 62 10.49 13.93 -23.53
C ASN A 62 10.22 14.09 -22.03
N ALA A 63 10.20 15.35 -21.56
CA ALA A 63 10.04 15.67 -20.14
C ALA A 63 8.73 15.14 -19.55
N HIS A 64 7.63 15.11 -20.29
CA HIS A 64 6.35 14.65 -19.80
C HIS A 64 6.36 13.14 -19.52
N ARG A 65 6.92 12.32 -20.45
CA ARG A 65 7.09 10.88 -20.26
C ARG A 65 8.02 10.57 -19.09
N ARG A 66 9.16 11.26 -19.05
CA ARG A 66 10.11 11.11 -17.94
C ARG A 66 9.48 11.43 -16.58
N GLN A 67 8.78 12.55 -16.45
CA GLN A 67 8.10 12.93 -15.20
C GLN A 67 7.02 11.93 -14.78
N TYR A 68 6.32 11.32 -15.74
CA TYR A 68 5.38 10.24 -15.43
C TYR A 68 6.11 9.02 -14.84
N ALA A 69 7.20 8.58 -15.46
CA ALA A 69 8.02 7.48 -14.98
C ALA A 69 8.64 7.78 -13.60
N GLU A 70 9.08 9.02 -13.35
CA GLU A 70 9.60 9.46 -12.06
C GLU A 70 8.54 9.39 -10.94
N ARG A 71 7.29 9.78 -11.21
CA ARG A 71 6.18 9.61 -10.26
C ARG A 71 5.88 8.14 -10.00
N SER A 72 5.88 7.33 -11.04
CA SER A 72 5.72 5.87 -10.92
C SER A 72 6.85 5.24 -10.10
N ALA A 73 8.10 5.70 -10.28
CA ALA A 73 9.24 5.25 -9.51
C ALA A 73 9.08 5.49 -8.00
N ILE A 74 8.51 6.63 -7.62
CA ILE A 74 8.28 6.97 -6.21
C ILE A 74 7.15 6.16 -5.59
N ASN A 75 6.04 6.00 -6.32
CA ASN A 75 4.82 5.39 -5.79
C ASN A 75 4.88 3.85 -5.80
N ALA A 76 5.47 3.26 -6.84
CA ALA A 76 5.41 1.81 -7.06
C ALA A 76 6.01 0.96 -5.94
N PRO A 77 7.14 1.32 -5.30
CA PRO A 77 7.64 0.55 -4.16
C PRO A 77 6.66 0.48 -3.00
N MET A 78 5.98 1.57 -2.68
CA MET A 78 5.00 1.62 -1.59
C MET A 78 3.72 0.87 -1.95
N GLN A 79 3.08 1.24 -3.06
CA GLN A 79 1.84 0.60 -3.52
C GLN A 79 2.04 -0.88 -3.82
N GLY A 80 3.18 -1.22 -4.43
CA GLY A 80 3.54 -2.60 -4.71
C GLY A 80 3.78 -3.40 -3.43
N THR A 81 4.45 -2.82 -2.43
CA THR A 81 4.64 -3.47 -1.13
C THR A 81 3.31 -3.70 -0.42
N ALA A 82 2.40 -2.73 -0.42
CA ALA A 82 1.06 -2.91 0.13
C ALA A 82 0.31 -4.08 -0.55
N ALA A 83 0.38 -4.16 -1.89
CA ALA A 83 -0.20 -5.26 -2.65
C ALA A 83 0.46 -6.62 -2.35
N ASP A 84 1.74 -6.65 -2.06
CA ASP A 84 2.43 -7.87 -1.66
C ASP A 84 2.02 -8.32 -0.25
N ILE A 85 1.90 -7.38 0.69
CA ILE A 85 1.47 -7.63 2.07
C ILE A 85 0.06 -8.23 2.10
N ILE A 86 -0.91 -7.60 1.42
CA ILE A 86 -2.29 -8.11 1.39
C ILE A 86 -2.35 -9.52 0.77
N LYS A 87 -1.54 -9.79 -0.23
CA LYS A 87 -1.48 -11.12 -0.85
C LYS A 87 -0.89 -12.18 0.09
N ILE A 88 0.15 -11.84 0.85
CA ILE A 88 0.72 -12.72 1.88
C ILE A 88 -0.31 -12.99 2.97
N ALA A 89 -1.03 -11.97 3.42
CA ALA A 89 -2.11 -12.10 4.38
C ALA A 89 -3.24 -13.01 3.87
N MET A 90 -3.67 -12.84 2.62
CA MET A 90 -4.68 -13.69 1.98
C MET A 90 -4.26 -15.16 1.95
N ILE A 91 -3.02 -15.44 1.55
CA ILE A 91 -2.50 -16.81 1.49
C ILE A 91 -2.45 -17.44 2.89
N SER A 92 -1.95 -16.69 3.88
CA SER A 92 -1.88 -17.15 5.27
C SER A 92 -3.25 -17.42 5.84
N MET A 93 -4.22 -16.53 5.59
CA MET A 93 -5.61 -16.69 6.00
C MET A 93 -6.26 -17.92 5.35
N HIS A 94 -6.14 -18.05 4.03
CA HIS A 94 -6.69 -19.18 3.30
C HIS A 94 -6.16 -20.53 3.81
N ASN A 95 -4.85 -20.61 4.02
CA ASN A 95 -4.22 -21.81 4.55
C ASN A 95 -4.70 -22.15 5.95
N TRP A 96 -4.81 -21.14 6.83
CA TRP A 96 -5.30 -21.35 8.18
C TRP A 96 -6.77 -21.82 8.21
N LEU A 97 -7.65 -21.17 7.45
CA LEU A 97 -9.05 -21.56 7.33
C LEU A 97 -9.19 -23.01 6.86
N SER A 98 -8.46 -23.38 5.81
CA SER A 98 -8.50 -24.73 5.22
C SER A 98 -7.93 -25.78 6.15
N SER A 99 -6.78 -25.53 6.79
CA SER A 99 -6.11 -26.50 7.66
C SER A 99 -6.87 -26.78 8.96
N ASN A 100 -7.68 -25.82 9.41
CA ASN A 100 -8.47 -25.96 10.64
C ASN A 100 -9.95 -26.27 10.38
N ASN A 101 -10.33 -26.48 9.13
CA ASN A 101 -11.72 -26.72 8.72
C ASN A 101 -12.70 -25.66 9.26
N ILE A 102 -12.26 -24.39 9.30
CA ILE A 102 -13.10 -23.28 9.76
C ILE A 102 -14.17 -23.00 8.70
N PRO A 103 -15.46 -22.95 9.07
CA PRO A 103 -16.55 -22.63 8.15
C PRO A 103 -16.56 -21.12 7.80
N ALA A 104 -15.55 -20.70 7.09
CA ALA A 104 -15.35 -19.34 6.59
C ALA A 104 -14.59 -19.36 5.27
N LYS A 105 -14.78 -18.33 4.44
CA LYS A 105 -14.07 -18.17 3.17
C LYS A 105 -13.82 -16.70 2.87
N ILE A 106 -12.68 -16.41 2.26
CA ILE A 106 -12.41 -15.09 1.67
C ILE A 106 -13.24 -14.98 0.40
N ILE A 107 -14.11 -13.98 0.32
CA ILE A 107 -15.00 -13.78 -0.84
C ILE A 107 -14.56 -12.63 -1.71
N MET A 108 -13.86 -11.63 -1.16
CA MET A 108 -13.45 -10.45 -1.91
C MET A 108 -12.20 -9.80 -1.29
N GLN A 109 -11.40 -9.15 -2.12
CA GLN A 109 -10.35 -8.23 -1.71
C GLN A 109 -10.62 -6.87 -2.37
N VAL A 110 -10.70 -5.83 -1.56
CA VAL A 110 -10.97 -4.45 -2.00
C VAL A 110 -9.89 -3.55 -1.43
N HIS A 111 -9.08 -2.94 -2.32
CA HIS A 111 -7.93 -2.13 -1.92
C HIS A 111 -7.01 -2.84 -0.92
N ASP A 112 -7.07 -2.49 0.34
CA ASP A 112 -6.30 -3.02 1.47
C ASP A 112 -7.16 -3.84 2.46
N GLU A 113 -8.38 -4.17 2.09
CA GLU A 113 -9.34 -4.94 2.88
C GLU A 113 -9.50 -6.36 2.38
N LEU A 114 -9.77 -7.28 3.31
CA LEU A 114 -10.24 -8.64 3.03
C LEU A 114 -11.65 -8.82 3.55
N VAL A 115 -12.55 -9.22 2.69
CA VAL A 115 -13.94 -9.53 3.04
C VAL A 115 -14.12 -11.04 3.13
N LEU A 116 -14.62 -11.50 4.27
CA LEU A 116 -14.86 -12.90 4.55
C LEU A 116 -16.34 -13.15 4.82
N GLU A 117 -16.83 -14.28 4.33
CA GLU A 117 -18.09 -14.87 4.81
C GLU A 117 -17.74 -15.90 5.89
N VAL A 118 -18.32 -15.74 7.08
CA VAL A 118 -17.99 -16.53 8.26
C VAL A 118 -19.28 -17.06 8.90
N ALA A 119 -19.32 -18.36 9.23
CA ALA A 119 -20.42 -18.90 10.02
C ALA A 119 -20.49 -18.22 11.40
N ALA A 120 -21.69 -17.90 11.87
CA ALA A 120 -21.90 -17.17 13.12
C ALA A 120 -21.19 -17.81 14.34
N THR A 121 -21.08 -19.13 14.36
CA THR A 121 -20.38 -19.89 15.41
C THR A 121 -18.87 -19.78 15.38
N SER A 122 -18.30 -19.20 14.33
CA SER A 122 -16.84 -19.11 14.11
C SER A 122 -16.34 -17.66 14.10
N ILE A 123 -17.21 -16.69 14.36
CA ILE A 123 -16.84 -15.26 14.29
C ILE A 123 -15.71 -14.96 15.26
N ASP A 124 -15.80 -15.36 16.52
CA ASP A 124 -14.82 -15.01 17.56
C ASP A 124 -13.42 -15.56 17.23
N ILE A 125 -13.34 -16.84 16.83
CA ILE A 125 -12.05 -17.45 16.49
C ILE A 125 -11.44 -16.85 15.21
N VAL A 126 -12.28 -16.49 14.25
CA VAL A 126 -11.82 -15.85 13.01
C VAL A 126 -11.37 -14.42 13.30
N HIS A 127 -12.13 -13.66 14.07
CA HIS A 127 -11.80 -12.28 14.47
C HIS A 127 -10.43 -12.20 15.17
N GLU A 128 -10.21 -13.03 16.19
CA GLU A 128 -8.93 -13.09 16.91
C GLU A 128 -7.76 -13.46 15.98
N LYS A 129 -7.97 -14.40 15.06
CA LYS A 129 -6.90 -14.91 14.20
C LYS A 129 -6.56 -13.98 13.05
N ILE A 130 -7.56 -13.26 12.50
CA ILE A 130 -7.37 -12.30 11.40
C ILE A 130 -6.34 -11.23 11.77
N ASP A 131 -6.54 -10.58 12.92
CA ASP A 131 -5.61 -9.54 13.37
C ASP A 131 -4.17 -10.02 13.37
N HIS A 132 -3.92 -11.18 13.98
CA HIS A 132 -2.57 -11.76 14.02
C HIS A 132 -2.01 -12.11 12.64
N LEU A 133 -2.80 -12.73 11.75
CA LEU A 133 -2.33 -13.18 10.44
C LEU A 133 -2.04 -11.99 9.51
N MET A 134 -2.85 -10.94 9.59
CA MET A 134 -2.67 -9.76 8.76
C MET A 134 -1.56 -8.85 9.31
N SER A 135 -1.53 -8.60 10.61
CA SER A 135 -0.49 -7.75 11.23
C SER A 135 0.91 -8.36 11.15
N SER A 136 1.02 -9.69 11.10
CA SER A 136 2.30 -10.41 10.94
C SER A 136 2.69 -10.70 9.50
N ALA A 137 1.91 -10.24 8.50
CA ALA A 137 2.19 -10.50 7.07
C ALA A 137 3.50 -9.87 6.57
N ALA A 138 4.00 -8.84 7.24
CA ALA A 138 5.31 -8.25 6.97
C ALA A 138 5.94 -7.71 8.25
N THR A 139 7.28 -7.73 8.30
CA THR A 139 8.05 -7.04 9.33
C THR A 139 8.47 -5.68 8.79
N LEU A 140 7.93 -4.62 9.35
CA LEU A 140 8.20 -3.23 8.98
C LEU A 140 8.74 -2.47 10.19
N ASP A 141 9.38 -1.31 9.95
CA ASP A 141 9.82 -0.39 11.01
C ASP A 141 8.64 0.30 11.72
N VAL A 142 7.44 0.18 11.16
CA VAL A 142 6.17 0.64 11.74
C VAL A 142 5.22 -0.54 11.88
N PRO A 143 4.36 -0.58 12.93
CA PRO A 143 3.42 -1.67 13.09
C PRO A 143 2.36 -1.65 11.99
N LEU A 144 1.96 -2.84 11.53
CA LEU A 144 0.75 -3.03 10.75
C LEU A 144 -0.42 -3.14 11.74
N ILE A 145 -1.30 -2.15 11.71
CA ILE A 145 -2.52 -2.14 12.51
C ILE A 145 -3.65 -2.65 11.62
N VAL A 146 -4.46 -3.55 12.15
CA VAL A 146 -5.60 -4.16 11.46
C VAL A 146 -6.87 -3.83 12.22
N ASP A 147 -7.83 -3.23 11.55
CA ASP A 147 -9.17 -3.04 12.07
C ASP A 147 -10.08 -4.16 11.54
N VAL A 148 -10.86 -4.77 12.43
CA VAL A 148 -11.76 -5.88 12.09
C VAL A 148 -13.18 -5.50 12.43
N GLY A 149 -14.03 -5.33 11.42
CA GLY A 149 -15.46 -5.12 11.56
C GLY A 149 -16.25 -6.42 11.34
N VAL A 150 -17.38 -6.53 12.00
CA VAL A 150 -18.33 -7.66 11.87
C VAL A 150 -19.73 -7.12 11.65
N GLY A 151 -20.40 -7.61 10.61
CA GLY A 151 -21.75 -7.20 10.25
C GLY A 151 -22.49 -8.31 9.49
N LYS A 152 -23.77 -8.14 9.24
CA LYS A 152 -24.57 -9.07 8.43
C LYS A 152 -24.30 -8.94 6.94
N ASN A 153 -23.68 -7.86 6.56
CA ASN A 153 -23.24 -7.50 5.20
C ASN A 153 -22.03 -6.58 5.29
N TRP A 154 -21.40 -6.30 4.15
CA TRP A 154 -20.18 -5.48 4.10
C TRP A 154 -20.40 -4.04 4.58
N ASP A 155 -21.55 -3.45 4.28
CA ASP A 155 -21.88 -2.06 4.68
C ASP A 155 -22.00 -1.90 6.20
N GLU A 156 -22.49 -2.96 6.90
CA GLU A 156 -22.56 -2.98 8.36
C GLU A 156 -21.21 -3.28 9.04
N ALA A 157 -20.30 -3.94 8.32
CA ALA A 157 -18.99 -4.33 8.84
C ALA A 157 -17.93 -3.25 8.64
N HIS A 158 -18.23 -2.16 7.89
CA HIS A 158 -17.28 -1.13 7.46
C HIS A 158 -17.27 0.11 8.35
#